data_6edea0f0d2c9625ab9f968d7b262d031
#
_entry.id   6edea0f0d2c9625ab9f968d7b262d031
#
_cell.length_a   1.000
_cell.length_b   1.000
_cell.length_c   1.000
_cell.angle_alpha   90.00
_cell.angle_beta   90.00
_cell.angle_gamma   90.00
#
_symmetry.space_group_name_H-M   'P 1'
#
loop_
_entity.id
_entity.type
_entity.pdbx_description
1 polymer ?
#
loop_
_entity_poly.entity_id
_entity_poly.type
_entity_poly.pdbx_seq_one_letter_code
_entity_poly.pdbx_strand_id
1 'polypeptide(L)'
;MSKVLFKQGEISDVDEKLGIVKGYGSVFGNEDSDKDIIEKGAYSRTIKNNGSRVKYLYQHDITKPIGKMRELYEDDKGLAFVAEVPKTTFGEEVLELMRYKVIDENSVGIMPVKKDYNEDGVRVIKEAKLFEISAVTLASNEEAKILEVKGESEKIDYYTKRFDNLIKLIRKGNITDDLGYLV
;
A
#
# COMPACT_ATOMS: atom_id res chain seq x y z
N MET A 1 17.66 2.80 0.86
CA MET A 1 16.25 2.35 0.89
C MET A 1 15.88 1.82 -0.48
N SER A 2 15.75 0.51 -0.67
CA SER A 2 15.40 -0.05 -1.98
C SER A 2 13.89 0.00 -2.15
N LYS A 3 13.44 0.91 -3.00
CA LYS A 3 12.05 1.02 -3.44
C LYS A 3 11.78 -0.11 -4.42
N VAL A 4 10.91 -1.07 -4.07
CA VAL A 4 10.53 -2.13 -4.99
C VAL A 4 9.53 -1.55 -6.00
N LEU A 5 10.02 -1.25 -7.21
CA LEU A 5 9.18 -0.90 -8.35
C LEU A 5 8.71 -2.20 -9.00
N PHE A 6 7.40 -2.45 -9.03
CA PHE A 6 6.85 -3.57 -9.77
C PHE A 6 6.97 -3.30 -11.26
N LYS A 7 7.75 -4.14 -12.01
CA LYS A 7 7.77 -4.07 -13.47
C LYS A 7 6.41 -4.50 -14.01
N GLN A 8 5.81 -3.63 -14.78
CA GLN A 8 4.56 -3.84 -15.49
C GLN A 8 4.83 -4.78 -16.67
N GLY A 9 4.12 -5.91 -16.73
CA GLY A 9 3.93 -6.63 -18.00
C GLY A 9 3.06 -5.76 -18.91
N GLU A 10 3.31 -5.78 -20.21
CA GLU A 10 2.56 -5.03 -21.22
C GLU A 10 1.06 -5.23 -21.04
N ILE A 11 0.35 -4.15 -20.74
CA ILE A 11 -1.10 -4.10 -20.86
C ILE A 11 -1.36 -3.51 -22.24
N SER A 12 -1.75 -4.37 -23.18
CA SER A 12 -2.34 -3.95 -24.43
C SER A 12 -3.64 -3.20 -24.12
N ASP A 13 -3.78 -1.98 -24.69
CA ASP A 13 -4.95 -1.13 -24.79
C ASP A 13 -6.26 -1.67 -24.18
N VAL A 14 -6.42 -1.47 -22.88
CA VAL A 14 -7.73 -1.47 -22.25
C VAL A 14 -7.90 -0.07 -21.66
N ASP A 15 -8.88 0.66 -22.17
CA ASP A 15 -9.30 1.98 -21.68
C ASP A 15 -9.90 1.81 -20.27
N GLU A 16 -9.03 1.59 -19.29
CA GLU A 16 -9.43 1.27 -17.92
C GLU A 16 -9.56 2.55 -17.10
N LYS A 17 -10.80 2.94 -16.87
CA LYS A 17 -11.18 3.92 -15.87
C LYS A 17 -10.87 3.40 -14.47
N LEU A 18 -9.77 3.84 -13.88
CA LEU A 18 -9.28 3.34 -12.60
C LEU A 18 -9.34 4.42 -11.51
N GLY A 19 -9.74 4.04 -10.30
CA GLY A 19 -9.52 4.84 -9.10
C GLY A 19 -8.13 4.59 -8.51
N ILE A 20 -7.53 5.62 -7.90
CA ILE A 20 -6.28 5.50 -7.16
C ILE A 20 -6.56 5.71 -5.68
N VAL A 21 -6.12 4.77 -4.85
CA VAL A 21 -6.17 4.86 -3.40
C VAL A 21 -4.75 4.84 -2.85
N LYS A 22 -4.43 5.81 -2.00
CA LYS A 22 -3.18 5.83 -1.26
C LYS A 22 -3.45 5.81 0.23
N GLY A 23 -2.59 5.15 0.98
CA GLY A 23 -2.70 5.11 2.42
C GLY A 23 -1.59 4.33 3.07
N TYR A 24 -1.79 4.11 4.36
CA TYR A 24 -0.99 3.19 5.15
C TYR A 24 -1.83 1.95 5.44
N GLY A 25 -1.26 0.77 5.24
CA GLY A 25 -1.87 -0.50 5.65
C GLY A 25 -1.62 -0.79 7.12
N SER A 26 -0.54 -0.24 7.69
CA SER A 26 -0.15 -0.37 9.09
C SER A 26 0.82 0.76 9.45
N VAL A 27 0.78 1.24 10.68
CA VAL A 27 1.73 2.22 11.24
C VAL A 27 2.68 1.52 12.18
N PHE A 28 3.92 1.99 12.28
CA PHE A 28 4.94 1.38 13.11
C PHE A 28 5.04 2.00 14.49
N GLY A 29 5.33 1.17 15.48
CA GLY A 29 5.72 1.61 16.82
C GLY A 29 4.57 1.97 17.76
N ASN A 30 3.34 2.11 17.28
CA ASN A 30 2.16 2.25 18.13
C ASN A 30 1.55 0.89 18.46
N GLU A 31 0.96 0.77 19.65
CA GLU A 31 0.18 -0.40 20.04
C GLU A 31 -1.21 -0.31 19.41
N ASP A 32 -1.64 -1.38 18.75
CA ASP A 32 -2.95 -1.49 18.15
C ASP A 32 -3.98 -2.14 19.11
N SER A 33 -5.24 -2.27 18.69
CA SER A 33 -6.30 -2.84 19.49
C SER A 33 -6.15 -4.36 19.75
N ASP A 34 -5.33 -5.04 18.95
CA ASP A 34 -4.99 -6.46 19.11
C ASP A 34 -3.79 -6.67 20.07
N LYS A 35 -3.28 -5.59 20.68
CA LYS A 35 -2.09 -5.60 21.53
C LYS A 35 -0.83 -5.99 20.77
N ASP A 36 -0.72 -5.48 19.55
CA ASP A 36 0.43 -5.64 18.68
C ASP A 36 1.15 -4.32 18.45
N ILE A 37 2.46 -4.37 18.41
CA ILE A 37 3.34 -3.31 17.93
C ILE A 37 4.09 -3.88 16.73
N ILE A 38 3.98 -3.22 15.59
CA ILE A 38 4.72 -3.61 14.39
C ILE A 38 5.96 -2.75 14.27
N GLU A 39 7.13 -3.40 14.22
CA GLU A 39 8.40 -2.70 14.03
C GLU A 39 8.64 -2.37 12.55
N LYS A 40 9.32 -1.24 12.32
CA LYS A 40 9.83 -0.89 10.99
C LYS A 40 10.75 -1.98 10.48
N GLY A 41 10.54 -2.41 9.23
CA GLY A 41 11.25 -3.53 8.62
C GLY A 41 10.49 -4.85 8.65
N ALA A 42 9.39 -4.93 9.40
CA ALA A 42 8.62 -6.16 9.56
C ALA A 42 8.07 -6.73 8.24
N TYR A 43 7.80 -5.90 7.26
CA TYR A 43 7.24 -6.30 5.96
C TYR A 43 8.30 -6.42 4.85
N SER A 44 9.55 -6.02 5.10
CA SER A 44 10.60 -5.92 4.08
C SER A 44 10.79 -7.22 3.29
N ARG A 45 10.74 -8.38 3.97
CA ARG A 45 10.87 -9.68 3.32
C ARG A 45 9.69 -10.01 2.42
N THR A 46 8.46 -9.73 2.84
CA THR A 46 7.26 -9.95 2.02
C THR A 46 7.28 -9.03 0.81
N ILE A 47 7.57 -7.75 0.99
CA ILE A 47 7.64 -6.76 -0.10
C ILE A 47 8.63 -7.23 -1.16
N LYS A 48 9.83 -7.66 -0.75
CA LYS A 48 10.87 -8.14 -1.65
C LYS A 48 10.47 -9.41 -2.42
N ASN A 49 9.87 -10.38 -1.73
CA ASN A 49 9.68 -11.73 -2.29
C ASN A 49 8.28 -11.96 -2.89
N ASN A 50 7.24 -11.33 -2.34
CA ASN A 50 5.85 -11.61 -2.64
C ASN A 50 4.96 -10.37 -2.75
N GLY A 51 5.53 -9.16 -2.77
CA GLY A 51 4.74 -7.92 -2.77
C GLY A 51 3.71 -7.83 -3.90
N SER A 52 4.03 -8.38 -5.10
CA SER A 52 3.10 -8.43 -6.24
C SER A 52 1.86 -9.30 -6.02
N ARG A 53 1.88 -10.19 -5.03
CA ARG A 53 0.74 -11.05 -4.67
C ARG A 53 -0.20 -10.40 -3.66
N VAL A 54 0.25 -9.36 -2.95
CA VAL A 54 -0.57 -8.61 -1.99
C VAL A 54 -1.73 -7.96 -2.75
N LYS A 55 -2.95 -8.16 -2.25
CA LYS A 55 -4.18 -7.63 -2.86
C LYS A 55 -4.78 -6.55 -1.99
N TYR A 56 -5.54 -5.64 -2.60
CA TYR A 56 -6.38 -4.71 -1.89
C TYR A 56 -7.78 -5.28 -1.82
N LEU A 57 -8.25 -5.56 -0.60
CA LEU A 57 -9.52 -6.20 -0.36
C LEU A 57 -10.51 -5.24 0.33
N TYR A 58 -11.73 -5.69 0.50
CA TYR A 58 -12.76 -5.05 1.28
C TYR A 58 -13.08 -5.89 2.51
N GLN A 59 -12.94 -5.30 3.72
CA GLN A 59 -13.31 -5.91 5.00
C GLN A 59 -12.66 -7.30 5.25
N HIS A 60 -11.40 -7.49 4.85
CA HIS A 60 -10.68 -8.78 4.96
C HIS A 60 -11.36 -9.95 4.22
N ASP A 61 -12.34 -9.67 3.36
CA ASP A 61 -13.06 -10.69 2.60
C ASP A 61 -12.29 -11.05 1.33
N ILE A 62 -11.66 -12.22 1.32
CA ILE A 62 -10.88 -12.71 0.17
C ILE A 62 -11.72 -12.85 -1.11
N THR A 63 -13.04 -12.93 -0.98
CA THR A 63 -13.96 -13.00 -2.12
C THR A 63 -14.30 -11.61 -2.69
N LYS A 64 -13.87 -10.53 -2.01
CA LYS A 64 -14.12 -9.14 -2.39
C LYS A 64 -12.82 -8.37 -2.64
N PRO A 65 -12.02 -8.78 -3.64
CA PRO A 65 -10.86 -7.97 -4.06
C PRO A 65 -11.36 -6.70 -4.75
N ILE A 66 -10.89 -5.56 -4.27
CA ILE A 66 -11.27 -4.24 -4.82
C ILE A 66 -10.17 -3.61 -5.65
N GLY A 67 -8.93 -4.06 -5.51
CA GLY A 67 -7.84 -3.42 -6.24
C GLY A 67 -6.55 -4.22 -6.29
N LYS A 68 -5.61 -3.66 -7.04
CA LYS A 68 -4.27 -4.18 -7.27
C LYS A 68 -3.26 -3.19 -6.72
N MET A 69 -2.26 -3.67 -5.96
CA MET A 69 -1.15 -2.84 -5.50
C MET A 69 -0.28 -2.40 -6.67
N ARG A 70 -0.05 -1.10 -6.79
CA ARG A 70 0.92 -0.49 -7.71
C ARG A 70 2.23 -0.19 -7.02
N GLU A 71 2.15 0.24 -5.77
CA GLU A 71 3.29 0.48 -4.92
C GLU A 71 3.02 -0.09 -3.55
N LEU A 72 4.05 -0.68 -2.98
CA LEU A 72 4.04 -1.21 -1.62
C LEU A 72 5.46 -1.07 -1.07
N TYR A 73 5.61 -0.27 -0.02
CA TYR A 73 6.92 0.00 0.57
C TYR A 73 6.77 0.42 2.03
N GLU A 74 7.86 0.31 2.77
CA GLU A 74 7.97 0.85 4.13
C GLU A 74 8.63 2.22 4.08
N ASP A 75 8.09 3.18 4.83
CA ASP A 75 8.73 4.47 5.13
C ASP A 75 8.97 4.62 6.64
N ASP A 76 9.19 5.84 7.13
CA ASP A 76 9.43 6.08 8.56
C ASP A 76 8.15 5.96 9.39
N LYS A 77 6.98 6.12 8.78
CA LYS A 77 5.69 6.05 9.45
C LYS A 77 5.10 4.63 9.46
N GLY A 78 5.20 3.90 8.33
CA GLY A 78 4.51 2.60 8.24
C GLY A 78 4.65 1.91 6.91
N LEU A 79 3.75 0.94 6.67
CA LEU A 79 3.56 0.24 5.42
C LEU A 79 2.70 1.09 4.49
N ALA A 80 3.34 1.87 3.63
CA ALA A 80 2.69 2.70 2.64
C ALA A 80 2.33 1.91 1.38
N PHE A 81 1.20 2.27 0.74
CA PHE A 81 0.78 1.65 -0.50
C PHE A 81 0.11 2.63 -1.46
N VAL A 82 0.10 2.26 -2.74
CA VAL A 82 -0.75 2.82 -3.78
C VAL A 82 -1.48 1.67 -4.44
N ALA A 83 -2.80 1.71 -4.46
CA ALA A 83 -3.64 0.72 -5.12
C ALA A 83 -4.42 1.33 -6.28
N GLU A 84 -4.64 0.53 -7.32
CA GLU A 84 -5.58 0.81 -8.39
C GLU A 84 -6.85 -0.01 -8.18
N VAL A 85 -7.99 0.67 -8.19
CA VAL A 85 -9.33 0.08 -8.07
C VAL A 85 -10.01 0.19 -9.43
N PRO A 86 -10.35 -0.93 -10.08
CA PRO A 86 -11.01 -0.92 -11.38
C PRO A 86 -12.43 -0.38 -11.28
N LYS A 87 -12.93 0.20 -12.37
CA LYS A 87 -14.28 0.76 -12.47
C LYS A 87 -15.32 -0.35 -12.65
N THR A 88 -15.50 -1.14 -11.60
CA THR A 88 -16.63 -2.07 -11.46
C THR A 88 -17.69 -1.41 -10.60
N THR A 89 -18.95 -1.86 -10.65
CA THR A 89 -20.01 -1.36 -9.78
C THR A 89 -19.57 -1.38 -8.31
N PHE A 90 -19.04 -2.50 -7.85
CA PHE A 90 -18.56 -2.63 -6.47
C PHE A 90 -17.33 -1.75 -6.17
N GLY A 91 -16.39 -1.64 -7.12
CA GLY A 91 -15.22 -0.78 -6.96
C GLY A 91 -15.59 0.70 -6.82
N GLU A 92 -16.57 1.17 -7.61
CA GLU A 92 -17.05 2.54 -7.53
C GLU A 92 -17.83 2.81 -6.24
N GLU A 93 -18.68 1.87 -5.79
CA GLU A 93 -19.38 1.97 -4.50
C GLU A 93 -18.38 2.12 -3.34
N VAL A 94 -17.32 1.31 -3.32
CA VAL A 94 -16.31 1.39 -2.28
C VAL A 94 -15.51 2.70 -2.37
N LEU A 95 -15.14 3.16 -3.57
CA LEU A 95 -14.46 4.44 -3.76
C LEU A 95 -15.31 5.62 -3.28
N GLU A 96 -16.63 5.59 -3.51
CA GLU A 96 -17.54 6.60 -2.97
C GLU A 96 -17.57 6.60 -1.44
N LEU A 97 -17.66 5.42 -0.81
CA LEU A 97 -17.59 5.32 0.65
C LEU A 97 -16.28 5.88 1.21
N MET A 98 -15.16 5.68 0.50
CA MET A 98 -13.86 6.25 0.87
C MET A 98 -13.83 7.78 0.69
N ARG A 99 -14.38 8.33 -0.40
CA ARG A 99 -14.44 9.79 -0.64
C ARG A 99 -15.26 10.49 0.42
N TYR A 100 -16.38 9.89 0.83
CA TYR A 100 -17.22 10.38 1.91
C TYR A 100 -16.68 10.07 3.31
N LYS A 101 -15.51 9.40 3.41
CA LYS A 101 -14.90 8.97 4.68
C LYS A 101 -15.81 8.09 5.55
N VAL A 102 -16.71 7.35 4.94
CA VAL A 102 -17.47 6.27 5.59
C VAL A 102 -16.54 5.09 5.85
N ILE A 103 -15.59 4.89 4.93
CA ILE A 103 -14.46 3.97 5.08
C ILE A 103 -13.20 4.80 4.88
N ASP A 104 -12.44 5.02 5.92
CA ASP A 104 -11.23 5.85 5.90
C ASP A 104 -10.01 5.15 6.52
N GLU A 105 -10.14 3.90 6.91
CA GLU A 105 -9.12 3.10 7.54
C GLU A 105 -8.71 1.90 6.69
N ASN A 106 -7.48 1.44 6.91
CA ASN A 106 -6.98 0.19 6.34
C ASN A 106 -6.51 -0.74 7.45
N SER A 107 -6.51 -2.01 7.15
CA SER A 107 -5.96 -3.06 8.01
C SER A 107 -5.14 -4.03 7.16
N VAL A 108 -4.33 -4.86 7.80
CA VAL A 108 -3.45 -5.83 7.15
C VAL A 108 -3.79 -7.25 7.56
N GLY A 109 -3.88 -8.15 6.59
CA GLY A 109 -3.89 -9.58 6.85
C GLY A 109 -2.47 -10.12 6.91
N ILE A 110 -1.99 -10.46 8.10
CA ILE A 110 -0.62 -10.90 8.34
C ILE A 110 -0.50 -12.22 9.08
N MET A 111 0.66 -12.84 8.97
CA MET A 111 1.11 -13.91 9.86
C MET A 111 2.46 -13.50 10.47
N PRO A 112 2.54 -13.29 11.77
CA PRO A 112 3.81 -13.02 12.45
C PRO A 112 4.80 -14.17 12.25
N VAL A 113 6.03 -13.83 11.80
CA VAL A 113 7.13 -14.79 11.58
C VAL A 113 8.16 -14.68 12.70
N LYS A 114 8.52 -13.43 13.07
CA LYS A 114 9.37 -13.16 14.24
C LYS A 114 8.66 -12.17 15.15
N LYS A 115 8.59 -12.49 16.39
CA LYS A 115 7.94 -11.70 17.44
C LYS A 115 8.67 -11.82 18.76
N ASP A 116 8.56 -10.77 19.56
CA ASP A 116 8.92 -10.72 20.97
C ASP A 116 7.75 -10.17 21.79
N TYR A 117 7.95 -10.03 23.09
CA TYR A 117 7.04 -9.35 23.98
C TYR A 117 7.81 -8.27 24.75
N ASN A 118 7.24 -7.09 24.86
CA ASN A 118 7.81 -6.02 25.69
C ASN A 118 7.54 -6.28 27.18
N GLU A 119 8.01 -5.38 28.06
CA GLU A 119 7.86 -5.49 29.52
C GLU A 119 6.40 -5.50 29.97
N ASP A 120 5.50 -4.89 29.20
CA ASP A 120 4.06 -4.82 29.46
C ASP A 120 3.30 -6.03 28.89
N GLY A 121 4.00 -6.99 28.26
CA GLY A 121 3.43 -8.17 27.65
C GLY A 121 2.79 -7.94 26.28
N VAL A 122 2.98 -6.76 25.69
CA VAL A 122 2.53 -6.43 24.32
C VAL A 122 3.39 -7.14 23.30
N ARG A 123 2.77 -7.75 22.28
CA ARG A 123 3.47 -8.49 21.23
C ARG A 123 4.14 -7.52 20.25
N VAL A 124 5.46 -7.63 20.12
CA VAL A 124 6.27 -6.84 19.17
C VAL A 124 6.59 -7.70 17.96
N ILE A 125 6.03 -7.35 16.80
CA ILE A 125 6.19 -8.07 15.53
C ILE A 125 7.37 -7.48 14.77
N LYS A 126 8.44 -8.28 14.61
CA LYS A 126 9.69 -7.90 13.93
C LYS A 126 9.77 -8.40 12.49
N GLU A 127 9.03 -9.45 12.15
CA GLU A 127 8.89 -9.94 10.78
C GLU A 127 7.49 -10.54 10.61
N ALA A 128 6.77 -10.12 9.58
CA ALA A 128 5.45 -10.62 9.23
C ALA A 128 5.37 -11.03 7.77
N LYS A 129 4.63 -12.09 7.49
CA LYS A 129 4.17 -12.42 6.14
C LYS A 129 2.87 -11.66 5.89
N LEU A 130 2.92 -10.72 4.94
CA LEU A 130 1.76 -9.94 4.51
C LEU A 130 1.02 -10.67 3.41
N PHE A 131 -0.29 -10.84 3.54
CA PHE A 131 -1.16 -11.47 2.55
C PHE A 131 -1.98 -10.45 1.77
N GLU A 132 -2.52 -9.45 2.47
CA GLU A 132 -3.38 -8.44 1.88
C GLU A 132 -3.37 -7.15 2.72
N ILE A 133 -3.89 -6.07 2.13
CA ILE A 133 -4.32 -4.85 2.79
C ILE A 133 -5.79 -4.69 2.49
N SER A 134 -6.60 -4.34 3.47
CA SER A 134 -8.03 -4.14 3.32
C SER A 134 -8.46 -2.73 3.69
N ALA A 135 -9.38 -2.18 2.91
CA ALA A 135 -10.21 -1.07 3.35
C ALA A 135 -11.24 -1.60 4.35
N VAL A 136 -11.29 -1.03 5.53
CA VAL A 136 -12.14 -1.50 6.63
C VAL A 136 -12.91 -0.35 7.28
N THR A 137 -14.02 -0.69 7.93
CA THR A 137 -14.80 0.28 8.71
C THR A 137 -14.11 0.63 10.03
N LEU A 138 -13.47 -0.37 10.66
CA LEU A 138 -12.72 -0.22 11.92
C LEU A 138 -11.46 -1.06 11.80
N ALA A 139 -10.31 -0.41 11.87
CA ALA A 139 -9.01 -1.07 11.84
C ALA A 139 -8.50 -1.36 13.25
N SER A 140 -7.72 -2.43 13.41
CA SER A 140 -6.97 -2.66 14.65
C SER A 140 -5.97 -1.53 14.91
N ASN A 141 -5.33 -1.01 13.86
CA ASN A 141 -4.45 0.16 13.94
C ASN A 141 -5.17 1.39 13.37
N GLU A 142 -5.75 2.21 14.26
CA GLU A 142 -6.54 3.40 13.90
C GLU A 142 -5.76 4.47 13.13
N GLU A 143 -4.43 4.43 13.17
CA GLU A 143 -3.55 5.35 12.42
C GLU A 143 -3.31 4.90 10.98
N ALA A 144 -3.73 3.70 10.61
CA ALA A 144 -3.61 3.16 9.25
C ALA A 144 -4.69 3.74 8.32
N LYS A 145 -4.57 5.02 7.99
CA LYS A 145 -5.59 5.79 7.25
C LYS A 145 -5.45 5.71 5.72
N ILE A 146 -6.60 5.83 5.06
CA ILE A 146 -6.69 6.19 3.65
C ILE A 146 -6.38 7.69 3.54
N LEU A 147 -5.33 8.03 2.80
CA LEU A 147 -4.86 9.42 2.69
C LEU A 147 -5.43 10.14 1.47
N GLU A 148 -5.62 9.40 0.39
CA GLU A 148 -5.99 9.97 -0.89
C GLU A 148 -6.81 8.98 -1.73
N VAL A 149 -7.93 9.47 -2.30
CA VAL A 149 -8.75 8.73 -3.26
C VAL A 149 -8.95 9.60 -4.48
N LYS A 150 -8.42 9.17 -5.63
CA LYS A 150 -8.51 9.90 -6.90
C LYS A 150 -9.38 9.18 -7.90
N GLY A 151 -10.16 9.97 -8.65
CA GLY A 151 -10.86 9.52 -9.85
C GLY A 151 -9.96 9.54 -11.09
N GLU A 152 -10.57 9.29 -12.25
CA GLU A 152 -9.86 9.16 -13.53
C GLU A 152 -9.14 10.44 -13.99
N SER A 153 -9.77 11.61 -13.88
CA SER A 153 -9.19 12.91 -14.23
C SER A 153 -7.98 13.28 -13.37
N GLU A 154 -8.01 12.91 -12.10
CA GLU A 154 -6.94 13.15 -11.13
C GLU A 154 -5.81 12.12 -11.23
N LYS A 155 -6.09 10.94 -11.82
CA LYS A 155 -5.11 9.89 -12.05
C LYS A 155 -4.02 10.35 -13.02
N ILE A 156 -4.41 10.98 -14.14
CA ILE A 156 -3.46 11.50 -15.14
C ILE A 156 -2.54 12.51 -14.47
N ASP A 157 -3.08 13.43 -13.68
CA ASP A 157 -2.32 14.44 -12.94
C ASP A 157 -1.36 13.80 -11.92
N TYR A 158 -1.79 12.75 -11.23
CA TYR A 158 -0.94 11.98 -10.30
C TYR A 158 0.29 11.37 -10.98
N TYR A 159 0.09 10.67 -12.10
CA TYR A 159 1.20 10.05 -12.83
C TYR A 159 2.08 11.08 -13.52
N THR A 160 1.50 12.15 -14.05
CA THR A 160 2.25 13.27 -14.66
C THR A 160 3.17 13.92 -13.63
N LYS A 161 2.67 14.31 -12.47
CA LYS A 161 3.48 14.88 -11.39
C LYS A 161 4.59 13.93 -10.91
N ARG A 162 4.30 12.64 -10.87
CA ARG A 162 5.28 11.62 -10.50
C ARG A 162 6.38 11.48 -11.57
N PHE A 163 6.01 11.51 -12.83
CA PHE A 163 6.94 11.48 -13.97
C PHE A 163 7.84 12.73 -13.96
N ASP A 164 7.27 13.90 -13.75
CA ASP A 164 8.01 15.15 -13.63
C ASP A 164 9.00 15.15 -12.45
N ASN A 165 8.59 14.58 -11.31
CA ASN A 165 9.49 14.42 -10.17
C ASN A 165 10.64 13.44 -10.47
N LEU A 166 10.36 12.35 -11.17
CA LEU A 166 11.39 11.40 -11.61
C LEU A 166 12.37 12.06 -12.56
N ILE A 167 11.89 12.81 -13.56
CA ILE A 167 12.74 13.59 -14.49
C ILE A 167 13.60 14.59 -13.73
N LYS A 168 13.04 15.30 -12.74
CA LYS A 168 13.81 16.23 -11.90
C LYS A 168 14.92 15.54 -11.10
N LEU A 169 14.66 14.34 -10.58
CA LEU A 169 15.65 13.55 -9.85
C LEU A 169 16.78 13.07 -10.77
N ILE A 170 16.44 12.60 -11.97
CA ILE A 170 17.40 12.20 -13.01
C ILE A 170 18.28 13.40 -13.41
N ARG A 171 17.68 14.56 -13.70
CA ARG A 171 18.40 15.79 -14.08
C ARG A 171 19.30 16.33 -12.96
N LYS A 172 19.00 16.06 -11.70
CA LYS A 172 19.85 16.44 -10.56
C LYS A 172 20.97 15.45 -10.25
N GLY A 173 21.12 14.39 -11.04
CA GLY A 173 22.15 13.37 -10.83
C GLY A 173 21.95 12.53 -9.55
N ASN A 174 20.79 12.58 -8.92
CA ASN A 174 20.51 11.86 -7.69
C ASN A 174 20.07 10.39 -7.91
N ILE A 175 20.09 9.92 -9.14
CA ILE A 175 19.91 8.52 -9.50
C ILE A 175 21.20 8.09 -10.20
N THR A 176 22.15 7.59 -9.42
CA THR A 176 23.33 6.90 -9.94
C THR A 176 22.97 5.45 -10.25
N ASP A 177 23.14 5.06 -11.46
CA ASP A 177 23.52 3.78 -12.08
C ASP A 177 23.30 2.45 -11.35
N ASP A 178 22.09 2.19 -10.81
CA ASP A 178 21.65 0.82 -10.59
C ASP A 178 20.75 0.29 -11.73
N LEU A 179 20.53 1.09 -12.74
CA LEU A 179 19.90 0.71 -14.00
C LEU A 179 20.94 0.86 -15.13
N GLY A 180 21.82 -0.10 -15.22
CA GLY A 180 22.83 -0.18 -16.27
C GLY A 180 22.28 -0.34 -17.68
N TYR A 181 21.41 0.52 -18.16
CA TYR A 181 21.04 0.74 -19.56
C TYR A 181 20.24 2.03 -19.69
N LEU A 182 20.93 3.14 -19.95
CA LEU A 182 20.43 4.25 -20.77
C LEU A 182 21.66 4.90 -21.42
N VAL A 183 21.98 4.43 -22.60
CA VAL A 183 22.69 5.19 -23.60
C VAL A 183 21.66 5.84 -24.49
#